data_6730b548ee61d2c0fe5f1417a09fda94
#
_entry.id   6730b548ee61d2c0fe5f1417a09fda94
#
_cell.length_a   1.000
_cell.length_b   1.000
_cell.length_c   1.000
_cell.angle_alpha   90.00
_cell.angle_beta   90.00
_cell.angle_gamma   90.00
#
_symmetry.space_group_name_H-M   'P 1'
#
loop_
_entity.id
_entity.type
_entity.pdbx_description
1 polymer ?
#
loop_
_entity_poly.entity_id
_entity_poly.type
_entity_poly.pdbx_seq_one_letter_code
_entity_poly.pdbx_strand_id
1 'polypeptide(L)'
;MKVLMFGWEFPPHVFGGLATANYGIAEGLHAQGDMDITLCLPRPFGDEDQRSAKILAMNCVPIVWRDVHYDYVKSRVGNIMEPELYYQLRDHLYADFNYMHVNDLGCMEFAGGYPSNLHEEINNYSIIA
;
A
#
# COMPACT_ATOMS: atom_id res chain seq x y z
N MET A 1 10.30 2.99 20.37
CA MET A 1 9.16 3.59 19.61
C MET A 1 8.88 2.74 18.39
N LYS A 2 7.59 2.61 17.96
CA LYS A 2 7.25 1.90 16.72
C LYS A 2 7.09 2.89 15.57
N VAL A 3 7.73 2.60 14.44
CA VAL A 3 7.70 3.43 13.24
C VAL A 3 7.18 2.60 12.07
N LEU A 4 6.18 3.10 11.38
CA LEU A 4 5.67 2.53 10.13
C LEU A 4 6.10 3.43 8.98
N MET A 5 6.79 2.86 8.01
CA MET A 5 7.24 3.53 6.81
C MET A 5 6.54 2.93 5.60
N PHE A 6 6.26 3.76 4.61
CA PHE A 6 5.75 3.32 3.31
C PHE A 6 6.82 3.63 2.27
N GLY A 7 7.23 2.61 1.52
CA GLY A 7 8.24 2.72 0.49
C GLY A 7 7.79 2.04 -0.79
N TRP A 8 8.61 2.16 -1.82
CA TRP A 8 8.36 1.51 -3.11
C TRP A 8 9.39 0.43 -3.40
N GLU A 9 10.60 0.66 -2.97
CA GLU A 9 11.78 -0.18 -3.21
C GLU A 9 12.73 -0.11 -2.02
N PHE A 10 13.53 -1.17 -1.85
CA PHE A 10 14.53 -1.27 -0.78
C PHE A 10 15.70 -2.15 -1.24
N PRO A 11 16.95 -1.89 -0.79
CA PRO A 11 18.10 -2.71 -1.16
C PRO A 11 17.93 -4.20 -0.83
N PRO A 12 18.45 -5.11 -1.70
CA PRO A 12 19.38 -4.86 -2.81
C PRO A 12 18.73 -4.37 -4.11
N HIS A 13 17.40 -4.32 -4.18
CA HIS A 13 16.66 -3.91 -5.37
C HIS A 13 16.52 -2.38 -5.41
N VAL A 14 17.40 -1.76 -6.20
CA VAL A 14 17.48 -0.30 -6.36
C VAL A 14 17.16 0.06 -7.79
N PHE A 15 15.94 0.53 -8.05
CA PHE A 15 15.53 0.99 -9.36
C PHE A 15 15.64 2.52 -9.51
N GLY A 16 15.70 3.23 -8.36
CA GLY A 16 15.83 4.68 -8.32
C GLY A 16 16.35 5.21 -6.98
N GLY A 17 16.31 6.53 -6.82
CA GLY A 17 16.79 7.19 -5.60
C GLY A 17 15.97 6.90 -4.35
N LEU A 18 14.73 6.42 -4.50
CA LEU A 18 13.82 6.17 -3.38
C LEU A 18 14.30 5.00 -2.50
N ALA A 19 14.87 3.95 -3.10
CA ALA A 19 15.47 2.84 -2.35
C ALA A 19 16.59 3.33 -1.42
N THR A 20 17.49 4.16 -1.95
CA THR A 20 18.60 4.74 -1.17
C THR A 20 18.10 5.65 -0.07
N ALA A 21 17.07 6.45 -0.33
CA ALA A 21 16.47 7.33 0.66
C ALA A 21 15.79 6.52 1.79
N ASN A 22 14.97 5.52 1.44
CA ASN A 22 14.30 4.65 2.41
C ASN A 22 15.32 3.91 3.28
N TYR A 23 16.39 3.40 2.67
CA TYR A 23 17.47 2.71 3.38
C TYR A 23 18.18 3.65 4.36
N GLY A 24 18.59 4.83 3.90
CA GLY A 24 19.26 5.83 4.74
C GLY A 24 18.41 6.29 5.92
N ILE A 25 17.10 6.46 5.72
CA ILE A 25 16.16 6.80 6.80
C ILE A 25 16.05 5.64 7.79
N ALA A 26 15.87 4.41 7.33
CA ALA A 26 15.77 3.24 8.18
C ALA A 26 17.04 3.02 9.01
N GLU A 27 18.23 3.10 8.38
CA GLU A 27 19.52 3.00 9.07
C GLU A 27 19.69 4.12 10.11
N GLY A 28 19.37 5.37 9.75
CA GLY A 28 19.47 6.51 10.66
C GLY A 28 18.55 6.39 11.87
N LEU A 29 17.33 5.91 11.67
CA LEU A 29 16.38 5.66 12.77
C LEU A 29 16.81 4.47 13.63
N HIS A 30 17.26 3.39 13.02
CA HIS A 30 17.76 2.20 13.71
C HIS A 30 18.97 2.50 14.59
N ALA A 31 19.88 3.34 14.11
CA ALA A 31 21.08 3.76 14.86
C ALA A 31 20.77 4.52 16.15
N GLN A 32 19.55 5.08 16.30
CA GLN A 32 19.11 5.72 17.54
C GLN A 32 18.72 4.72 18.65
N GLY A 33 18.63 3.43 18.34
CA GLY A 33 18.56 2.32 19.31
C GLY A 33 17.18 1.96 19.85
N ASP A 34 16.19 2.84 19.82
CA ASP A 34 14.88 2.62 20.47
C ASP A 34 13.72 2.47 19.47
N MET A 35 14.02 2.18 18.20
CA MET A 35 13.00 2.16 17.15
C MET A 35 12.80 0.77 16.56
N ASP A 36 11.55 0.31 16.60
CA ASP A 36 11.08 -0.89 15.89
C ASP A 36 10.44 -0.42 14.58
N ILE A 37 11.15 -0.62 13.47
CA ILE A 37 10.78 -0.06 12.18
C ILE A 37 10.15 -1.16 11.32
N THR A 38 8.98 -0.89 10.77
CA THR A 38 8.32 -1.71 9.76
C THR A 38 8.19 -0.90 8.48
N LEU A 39 8.74 -1.41 7.39
CA LEU A 39 8.65 -0.82 6.06
C LEU A 39 7.70 -1.63 5.19
N CYS A 40 6.60 -1.01 4.77
CA CYS A 40 5.67 -1.57 3.80
C CYS A 40 6.22 -1.38 2.40
N LEU A 41 6.25 -2.45 1.61
CA LEU A 41 6.61 -2.42 0.18
C LEU A 41 5.49 -3.05 -0.65
N PRO A 42 5.16 -2.51 -1.84
CA PRO A 42 4.13 -3.10 -2.69
C PRO A 42 4.52 -4.52 -3.12
N ARG A 43 5.77 -4.74 -3.51
CA ARG A 43 6.31 -6.05 -3.90
C ARG A 43 7.76 -6.21 -3.48
N PRO A 44 8.04 -6.74 -2.29
CA PRO A 44 9.39 -7.19 -1.96
C PRO A 44 9.73 -8.48 -2.73
N PHE A 45 11.04 -8.68 -2.93
CA PHE A 45 11.58 -9.86 -3.62
C PHE A 45 11.97 -10.98 -2.65
N GLY A 46 12.04 -10.67 -1.35
CA GLY A 46 12.29 -11.63 -0.27
C GLY A 46 13.76 -11.70 0.18
N ASP A 47 14.64 -10.94 -0.46
CA ASP A 47 16.07 -10.85 -0.14
C ASP A 47 16.48 -9.44 0.31
N GLU A 48 15.51 -8.57 0.64
CA GLU A 48 15.77 -7.24 1.16
C GLU A 48 16.54 -7.29 2.49
N ASP A 49 17.40 -6.28 2.68
CA ASP A 49 18.18 -6.13 3.91
C ASP A 49 17.29 -5.72 5.10
N GLN A 50 17.00 -6.67 5.98
CA GLN A 50 16.12 -6.46 7.12
C GLN A 50 16.87 -6.13 8.44
N ARG A 51 18.13 -5.69 8.38
CA ARG A 51 18.91 -5.35 9.58
C ARG A 51 18.37 -4.12 10.28
N SER A 52 17.90 -3.12 9.53
CA SER A 52 17.42 -1.84 10.06
C SER A 52 15.90 -1.70 10.09
N ALA A 53 15.17 -2.47 9.27
CA ALA A 53 13.72 -2.44 9.23
C ALA A 53 13.15 -3.83 8.87
N LYS A 54 12.01 -4.18 9.45
CA LYS A 54 11.22 -5.34 9.03
C LYS A 54 10.46 -4.99 7.75
N ILE A 55 10.49 -5.87 6.78
CA ILE A 55 9.75 -5.68 5.53
C ILE A 55 8.37 -6.31 5.64
N LEU A 56 7.34 -5.54 5.31
CA LEU A 56 5.96 -5.99 5.17
C LEU A 56 5.57 -5.97 3.69
N ALA A 57 5.27 -7.14 3.15
CA ALA A 57 4.87 -7.34 1.77
C ALA A 57 3.39 -7.02 1.59
N MET A 58 3.07 -5.94 0.88
CA MET A 58 1.67 -5.53 0.67
C MET A 58 0.96 -6.41 -0.38
N ASN A 59 1.69 -7.01 -1.31
CA ASN A 59 1.17 -8.00 -2.25
C ASN A 59 0.77 -9.35 -1.60
N CYS A 60 1.00 -9.51 -0.30
CA CYS A 60 0.56 -10.67 0.48
C CYS A 60 -0.61 -10.35 1.41
N VAL A 61 -1.13 -9.12 1.39
CA VAL A 61 -2.29 -8.71 2.21
C VAL A 61 -3.57 -9.02 1.45
N PRO A 62 -4.41 -9.96 1.92
CA PRO A 62 -5.67 -10.26 1.27
C PRO A 62 -6.65 -9.09 1.39
N ILE A 63 -7.23 -8.69 0.27
CA ILE A 63 -8.27 -7.66 0.25
C ILE A 63 -9.59 -8.33 0.61
N VAL A 64 -10.07 -8.06 1.80
CA VAL A 64 -11.41 -8.48 2.21
C VAL A 64 -12.39 -7.38 1.83
N TRP A 65 -13.09 -7.56 0.72
CA TRP A 65 -14.18 -6.70 0.31
C TRP A 65 -15.33 -6.84 1.32
N ARG A 66 -15.33 -6.00 2.35
CA ARG A 66 -16.49 -5.80 3.19
C ARG A 66 -17.19 -4.51 2.76
N ASP A 67 -18.49 -4.41 3.00
CA ASP A 67 -19.28 -3.16 2.87
C ASP A 67 -18.82 -2.03 3.83
N VAL A 68 -17.54 -2.03 4.18
CA VAL A 68 -16.90 -1.01 5.03
C VAL A 68 -17.05 0.38 4.42
N HIS A 69 -17.20 0.44 3.10
CA HIS A 69 -17.33 1.71 2.39
C HIS A 69 -18.64 2.43 2.72
N TYR A 70 -19.73 1.71 2.89
CA TYR A 70 -21.01 2.32 3.25
C TYR A 70 -20.95 2.99 4.64
N ASP A 71 -20.41 2.29 5.62
CA ASP A 71 -20.30 2.82 6.99
C ASP A 71 -19.29 3.96 7.08
N TYR A 72 -18.19 3.91 6.32
CA TYR A 72 -17.21 4.98 6.27
C TYR A 72 -17.77 6.25 5.62
N VAL A 73 -18.40 6.13 4.46
CA VAL A 73 -19.03 7.27 3.77
C VAL A 73 -20.17 7.84 4.62
N LYS A 74 -21.02 6.97 5.19
CA LYS A 74 -22.11 7.37 6.08
C LYS A 74 -21.62 8.08 7.34
N SER A 75 -20.49 7.65 7.91
CA SER A 75 -19.89 8.31 9.08
C SER A 75 -19.31 9.69 8.78
N ARG A 76 -18.86 9.93 7.54
CA ARG A 76 -18.22 11.19 7.11
C ARG A 76 -19.20 12.21 6.54
N VAL A 77 -20.21 11.75 5.82
CA VAL A 77 -21.14 12.61 5.07
C VAL A 77 -22.48 12.74 5.82
N GLY A 78 -22.70 11.92 6.85
CA GLY A 78 -23.96 11.91 7.60
C GLY A 78 -25.15 11.46 6.75
N ASN A 79 -26.36 11.80 7.21
CA ASN A 79 -27.62 11.49 6.49
C ASN A 79 -27.93 12.45 5.32
N ILE A 80 -26.93 13.13 4.78
CA ILE A 80 -27.10 14.19 3.76
C ILE A 80 -27.05 13.61 2.33
N MET A 81 -26.57 12.39 2.16
CA MET A 81 -26.46 11.79 0.84
C MET A 81 -27.72 10.99 0.51
N GLU A 82 -28.41 11.40 -0.56
CA GLU A 82 -29.51 10.63 -1.14
C GLU A 82 -29.00 9.23 -1.55
N PRO A 83 -29.79 8.15 -1.32
CA PRO A 83 -29.39 6.79 -1.67
C PRO A 83 -28.97 6.63 -3.14
N GLU A 84 -29.63 7.30 -4.06
CA GLU A 84 -29.32 7.29 -5.49
C GLU A 84 -27.90 7.82 -5.78
N LEU A 85 -27.51 8.90 -5.12
CA LEU A 85 -26.17 9.49 -5.31
C LEU A 85 -25.09 8.57 -4.74
N TYR A 86 -25.38 7.87 -3.64
CA TYR A 86 -24.48 6.87 -3.10
C TYR A 86 -24.27 5.71 -4.07
N TYR A 87 -25.33 5.18 -4.71
CA TYR A 87 -25.20 4.09 -5.66
C TYR A 87 -24.43 4.51 -6.92
N GLN A 88 -24.63 5.73 -7.42
CA GLN A 88 -23.85 6.26 -8.55
C GLN A 88 -22.38 6.42 -8.21
N LEU A 89 -22.05 6.97 -7.03
CA LEU A 89 -20.69 7.09 -6.55
C LEU A 89 -20.04 5.70 -6.33
N ARG A 90 -20.80 4.76 -5.77
CA ARG A 90 -20.36 3.38 -5.62
C ARG A 90 -20.01 2.76 -6.96
N ASP A 91 -20.85 2.88 -7.96
CA ASP A 91 -20.64 2.28 -9.27
C ASP A 91 -19.44 2.90 -10.00
N HIS A 92 -19.16 4.20 -9.81
CA HIS A 92 -17.92 4.83 -10.26
C HIS A 92 -16.69 4.32 -9.51
N LEU A 93 -16.76 4.21 -8.20
CA LEU A 93 -15.67 3.66 -7.40
C LEU A 93 -15.42 2.18 -7.73
N TYR A 94 -16.47 1.38 -7.92
CA TYR A 94 -16.33 -0.03 -8.33
C TYR A 94 -15.81 -0.17 -9.77
N ALA A 95 -16.06 0.78 -10.67
CA ALA A 95 -15.46 0.80 -12.00
C ALA A 95 -13.93 0.96 -11.90
N ASP A 96 -13.45 1.85 -11.01
CA ASP A 96 -12.02 2.02 -10.74
C ASP A 96 -11.40 0.77 -10.10
N PHE A 97 -12.16 0.03 -9.28
CA PHE A 97 -11.70 -1.22 -8.65
C PHE A 97 -11.64 -2.42 -9.61
N ASN A 98 -12.38 -2.43 -10.71
CA ASN A 98 -12.34 -3.52 -11.71
C ASN A 98 -11.01 -3.61 -12.48
N TYR A 99 -10.13 -2.61 -12.36
CA TYR A 99 -8.78 -2.61 -12.91
C TYR A 99 -7.72 -3.20 -11.97
N MET A 100 -8.09 -3.57 -10.74
CA MET A 100 -7.16 -4.17 -9.80
C MET A 100 -6.87 -5.61 -10.18
N HIS A 101 -5.62 -5.90 -10.51
CA HIS A 101 -5.15 -7.26 -10.67
C HIS A 101 -5.03 -7.94 -9.31
N VAL A 102 -6.00 -8.77 -8.98
CA VAL A 102 -6.04 -9.55 -7.75
C VAL A 102 -5.85 -11.03 -8.13
N ASN A 103 -4.91 -11.69 -7.45
CA ASN A 103 -4.63 -13.11 -7.67
C ASN A 103 -5.70 -14.01 -7.01
N ASP A 104 -5.57 -15.34 -7.20
CA ASP A 104 -6.49 -16.33 -6.66
C ASP A 104 -6.59 -16.33 -5.12
N LEU A 105 -5.62 -15.75 -4.42
CA LEU A 105 -5.59 -15.59 -2.96
C LEU A 105 -6.25 -14.30 -2.49
N GLY A 106 -6.76 -13.48 -3.40
CA GLY A 106 -7.35 -12.19 -3.08
C GLY A 106 -6.33 -11.08 -2.79
N CYS A 107 -5.05 -11.28 -3.14
CA CYS A 107 -3.99 -10.30 -2.93
C CYS A 107 -3.73 -9.51 -4.21
N MET A 108 -3.43 -8.21 -4.08
CA MET A 108 -3.05 -7.38 -5.23
C MET A 108 -1.70 -7.80 -5.80
N GLU A 109 -1.59 -7.78 -7.12
CA GLU A 109 -0.33 -7.99 -7.82
C GLU A 109 0.31 -6.65 -8.17
N PHE A 110 1.62 -6.56 -7.97
CA PHE A 110 2.46 -5.42 -8.34
C PHE A 110 3.62 -5.90 -9.20
N ALA A 111 3.99 -5.12 -10.22
CA ALA A 111 5.11 -5.45 -11.11
C ALA A 111 6.46 -5.40 -10.39
N GLY A 112 6.58 -4.49 -9.42
CA GLY A 112 7.86 -4.12 -8.81
C GLY A 112 8.67 -3.19 -9.72
N GLY A 113 9.44 -2.28 -9.15
CA GLY A 113 10.15 -1.24 -9.89
C GLY A 113 9.21 -0.16 -10.44
N TYR A 114 9.50 0.36 -11.63
CA TYR A 114 8.76 1.47 -12.25
C TYR A 114 8.12 1.01 -13.59
N PRO A 115 6.97 0.33 -13.55
CA PRO A 115 6.28 -0.11 -14.77
C PRO A 115 5.62 1.05 -15.51
N SER A 116 5.13 0.78 -16.73
CA SER A 116 4.44 1.79 -17.55
C SER A 116 3.10 2.25 -16.94
N ASN A 117 2.47 1.43 -16.11
CA ASN A 117 1.23 1.70 -15.37
C ASN A 117 1.48 2.14 -13.92
N LEU A 118 2.61 2.78 -13.64
CA LEU A 118 3.03 3.16 -12.28
C LEU A 118 1.96 3.93 -11.50
N HIS A 119 1.21 4.83 -12.15
CA HIS A 119 0.15 5.59 -11.48
C HIS A 119 -0.97 4.70 -10.95
N GLU A 120 -1.33 3.66 -11.69
CA GLU A 120 -2.32 2.66 -11.28
C GLU A 120 -1.79 1.85 -10.09
N GLU A 121 -0.54 1.40 -10.15
CA GLU A 121 0.08 0.66 -9.04
C GLU A 121 0.20 1.51 -7.76
N ILE A 122 0.55 2.79 -7.88
CA ILE A 122 0.58 3.72 -6.74
C ILE A 122 -0.81 3.87 -6.12
N ASN A 123 -1.85 4.03 -6.95
CA ASN A 123 -3.22 4.10 -6.47
C ASN A 123 -3.63 2.82 -5.74
N ASN A 124 -3.34 1.65 -6.32
CA ASN A 124 -3.63 0.36 -5.73
C ASN A 124 -2.86 0.15 -4.40
N TYR A 125 -1.59 0.55 -4.37
CA TYR A 125 -0.79 0.51 -3.16
C TYR A 125 -1.38 1.39 -2.05
N SER A 126 -1.83 2.59 -2.38
CA SER A 126 -2.43 3.52 -1.41
C SER A 126 -3.73 3.01 -0.77
N ILE A 127 -4.41 2.06 -1.42
CA ILE A 127 -5.66 1.47 -0.91
C ILE A 127 -5.37 0.39 0.13
N ILE A 128 -4.29 -0.38 -0.03
CA ILE A 128 -3.95 -1.50 0.87
C ILE A 128 -2.98 -1.11 1.97
N ALA A 129 -2.27 0.00 1.83
CA ALA A 129 -1.30 0.50 2.80
C ALA A 129 -1.96 1.33 3.90
#